data_05423de748c4a9f4af6eb646237e7faa
#
_entry.id   05423de748c4a9f4af6eb646237e7faa
#
_cell.length_a   1.000
_cell.length_b   1.000
_cell.length_c   1.000
_cell.angle_alpha   90.00
_cell.angle_beta   90.00
_cell.angle_gamma   90.00
#
_symmetry.space_group_name_H-M   'P 1'
#
loop_
_entity.id
_entity.type
_entity.pdbx_description
1 polymer ?
#
loop_
_entity_poly.entity_id
_entity_poly.type
_entity_poly.pdbx_seq_one_letter_code
_entity_poly.pdbx_strand_id
1 'polypeptide(L)'
;MEHRVVMRRVLFSLLLLLTMVISASAQRSRSIGVAYYNVDKLYDTIPSTFYDDEAYTPQGKLHWDSEKYERKISNIAQVLDSMRMPIVMLYGVENEAVVRDIVERCAEDYAYIHRTQDYSDGLDFALLYYGDIFFPERVTSWHKALCVEGSIAGQEVAIIGNNRSSSIGVLINELGLRSGDSKIVILGSPNKLNFDKYGLSDHLAQASHAGYGNRVRGNRWEMYDRIISNLCNTTSCGVYIKHWLLSDTHTPKSTFEKGKYSGGYSNFLPVYIYLDN
;
A
#
# COMPACT_ATOMS: atom_id res chain seq x y z
N MET A 1 -16.08 24.34 -59.80
CA MET A 1 -16.44 24.59 -58.39
C MET A 1 -16.62 23.28 -57.59
N GLU A 2 -17.20 22.27 -58.17
CA GLU A 2 -17.44 20.96 -57.53
C GLU A 2 -16.19 20.22 -57.03
N HIS A 3 -15.10 20.18 -57.79
CA HIS A 3 -13.87 19.52 -57.40
C HIS A 3 -13.25 20.05 -56.09
N ARG A 4 -13.39 21.35 -55.83
CA ARG A 4 -12.86 21.93 -54.56
C ARG A 4 -13.71 21.58 -53.36
N VAL A 5 -15.03 21.35 -53.56
CA VAL A 5 -15.95 20.95 -52.47
C VAL A 5 -15.74 19.48 -52.10
N VAL A 6 -15.57 18.62 -53.09
CA VAL A 6 -15.28 17.18 -52.89
C VAL A 6 -13.93 17.02 -52.18
N MET A 7 -12.89 17.73 -52.62
CA MET A 7 -11.55 17.66 -52.00
C MET A 7 -11.54 18.14 -50.52
N ARG A 8 -12.32 19.22 -50.25
CA ARG A 8 -12.47 19.67 -48.83
C ARG A 8 -13.20 18.65 -47.96
N ARG A 9 -14.23 17.96 -48.47
CA ARG A 9 -14.93 16.91 -47.73
C ARG A 9 -14.05 15.71 -47.48
N VAL A 10 -13.25 15.28 -48.41
CA VAL A 10 -12.28 14.19 -48.27
C VAL A 10 -11.18 14.55 -47.27
N LEU A 11 -10.64 15.77 -47.31
CA LEU A 11 -9.65 16.24 -46.33
C LEU A 11 -10.23 16.29 -44.91
N PHE A 12 -11.48 16.77 -44.77
CA PHE A 12 -12.14 16.83 -43.47
C PHE A 12 -12.44 15.44 -42.89
N SER A 13 -12.84 14.48 -43.73
CA SER A 13 -13.05 13.09 -43.33
C SER A 13 -11.73 12.38 -42.93
N LEU A 14 -10.64 12.67 -43.67
CA LEU A 14 -9.29 12.17 -43.31
C LEU A 14 -8.80 12.76 -41.98
N LEU A 15 -9.05 14.06 -41.75
CA LEU A 15 -8.66 14.72 -40.50
C LEU A 15 -9.45 14.16 -39.31
N LEU A 16 -10.76 13.90 -39.50
CA LEU A 16 -11.61 13.27 -38.47
C LEU A 16 -11.17 11.82 -38.15
N LEU A 17 -10.83 11.04 -39.20
CA LEU A 17 -10.27 9.70 -39.02
C LEU A 17 -8.92 9.73 -38.31
N LEU A 18 -8.06 10.68 -38.64
CA LEU A 18 -6.75 10.84 -38.00
C LEU A 18 -6.89 11.22 -36.51
N THR A 19 -7.85 12.09 -36.17
CA THR A 19 -8.13 12.43 -34.76
C THR A 19 -8.72 11.25 -33.98
N MET A 20 -9.56 10.42 -34.59
CA MET A 20 -10.07 9.19 -33.95
C MET A 20 -8.95 8.15 -33.74
N VAL A 21 -8.02 7.99 -34.70
CA VAL A 21 -6.88 7.07 -34.55
C VAL A 21 -5.91 7.57 -33.47
N ILE A 22 -5.67 8.87 -33.36
CA ILE A 22 -4.82 9.46 -32.33
C ILE A 22 -5.49 9.30 -30.95
N SER A 23 -6.80 9.44 -30.83
CA SER A 23 -7.56 9.21 -29.59
C SER A 23 -7.54 7.74 -29.16
N ALA A 24 -7.60 6.79 -30.11
CA ALA A 24 -7.50 5.35 -29.83
C ALA A 24 -6.08 4.93 -29.42
N SER A 25 -5.04 5.61 -29.92
CA SER A 25 -3.65 5.32 -29.56
C SER A 25 -3.24 5.88 -28.18
N ALA A 26 -4.04 6.78 -27.62
CA ALA A 26 -3.77 7.41 -26.32
C ALA A 26 -4.28 6.59 -25.12
N GLN A 27 -4.95 5.48 -25.36
CA GLN A 27 -5.27 4.50 -24.32
C GLN A 27 -4.03 3.62 -24.03
N ARG A 28 -2.93 4.30 -23.63
CA ARG A 28 -1.84 3.60 -22.95
C ARG A 28 -2.47 2.97 -21.71
N SER A 29 -2.44 1.66 -21.63
CA SER A 29 -2.72 0.94 -20.39
C SER A 29 -1.95 1.63 -19.26
N ARG A 30 -2.66 2.38 -18.42
CA ARG A 30 -2.04 3.00 -17.25
C ARG A 30 -1.84 1.90 -16.25
N SER A 31 -0.60 1.48 -16.07
CA SER A 31 -0.29 0.57 -14.98
C SER A 31 -0.66 1.22 -13.65
N ILE A 32 -1.43 0.50 -12.84
CA ILE A 32 -1.90 0.97 -11.53
C ILE A 32 -0.97 0.44 -10.46
N GLY A 33 -0.35 1.36 -9.71
CA GLY A 33 0.53 1.01 -8.61
C GLY A 33 -0.25 0.60 -7.37
N VAL A 34 0.13 -0.52 -6.79
CA VAL A 34 -0.33 -0.98 -5.47
C VAL A 34 0.87 -1.18 -4.58
N ALA A 35 0.87 -0.57 -3.40
CA ALA A 35 1.96 -0.65 -2.45
C ALA A 35 1.50 -1.12 -1.07
N TYR A 36 2.46 -1.63 -0.32
CA TYR A 36 2.33 -1.88 1.11
C TYR A 36 3.46 -1.18 1.85
N TYR A 37 3.14 -0.52 2.94
CA TYR A 37 4.13 0.11 3.78
C TYR A 37 3.83 -0.17 5.27
N ASN A 38 4.70 -0.94 5.89
CA ASN A 38 4.72 -1.10 7.33
C ASN A 38 5.42 0.12 7.94
N VAL A 39 4.65 1.01 8.57
CA VAL A 39 5.19 2.22 9.19
C VAL A 39 5.82 1.97 10.57
N ASP A 40 5.94 0.68 10.94
CA ASP A 40 6.37 0.18 12.22
C ASP A 40 5.33 0.51 13.31
N LYS A 41 5.70 1.26 14.32
CA LYS A 41 4.81 1.64 15.42
C LYS A 41 4.54 3.13 15.36
N LEU A 42 3.35 3.49 14.92
CA LEU A 42 2.91 4.88 14.86
C LEU A 42 1.70 5.06 15.76
N TYR A 43 2.00 5.24 17.05
CA TYR A 43 1.06 5.66 18.07
C TYR A 43 0.94 7.18 18.08
N ASP A 44 -0.21 7.69 18.52
CA ASP A 44 -0.32 9.08 18.91
C ASP A 44 0.44 9.36 20.24
N THR A 45 0.15 10.42 20.93
CA THR A 45 0.83 10.76 22.20
C THR A 45 -0.08 10.60 23.43
N ILE A 46 -1.28 10.04 23.25
CA ILE A 46 -2.33 9.90 24.26
C ILE A 46 -2.43 8.43 24.66
N PRO A 47 -2.26 8.08 25.93
CA PRO A 47 -2.30 6.68 26.34
C PRO A 47 -3.68 6.06 26.12
N SER A 48 -3.71 4.88 25.51
CA SER A 48 -4.93 4.11 25.31
C SER A 48 -5.43 3.49 26.63
N THR A 49 -6.74 3.34 26.74
CA THR A 49 -7.37 2.58 27.84
C THR A 49 -7.57 1.11 27.50
N PHE A 50 -7.29 0.68 26.28
CA PHE A 50 -7.59 -0.66 25.77
C PHE A 50 -6.36 -1.55 25.60
N TYR A 51 -5.17 -0.95 25.38
CA TYR A 51 -3.91 -1.67 25.17
C TYR A 51 -2.74 -0.88 25.76
N ASP A 52 -1.59 -1.55 25.94
CA ASP A 52 -0.38 -0.95 26.51
C ASP A 52 0.43 -0.24 25.44
N ASP A 53 0.30 1.06 25.37
CA ASP A 53 1.08 1.99 24.57
C ASP A 53 1.82 3.04 25.44
N GLU A 54 1.85 2.88 26.76
CA GLU A 54 2.42 3.84 27.71
C GLU A 54 3.86 4.27 27.34
N ALA A 55 4.64 3.36 26.74
CA ALA A 55 5.97 3.68 26.26
C ALA A 55 6.00 4.79 25.20
N TYR A 56 4.90 4.97 24.45
CA TYR A 56 4.71 5.95 23.38
C TYR A 56 3.95 7.21 23.86
N THR A 57 4.19 7.62 25.09
CA THR A 57 3.68 8.89 25.62
C THR A 57 4.84 9.83 25.98
N PRO A 58 4.61 11.14 26.19
CA PRO A 58 5.65 12.08 26.61
C PRO A 58 6.34 11.69 27.92
N GLN A 59 5.60 11.06 28.84
CA GLN A 59 6.11 10.55 30.13
C GLN A 59 6.60 9.11 30.07
N GLY A 60 6.29 8.42 28.98
CA GLY A 60 6.67 7.03 28.77
C GLY A 60 8.16 6.85 28.46
N LYS A 61 8.58 5.58 28.42
CA LYS A 61 9.98 5.17 28.22
C LYS A 61 10.66 5.78 26.99
N LEU A 62 9.92 6.02 25.93
CA LEU A 62 10.42 6.53 24.66
C LEU A 62 10.35 8.07 24.57
N HIS A 63 9.72 8.69 25.58
CA HIS A 63 9.48 10.14 25.60
C HIS A 63 8.88 10.62 24.27
N TRP A 64 7.81 9.89 23.84
CA TRP A 64 7.14 10.13 22.58
C TRP A 64 6.23 11.33 22.68
N ASP A 65 6.79 12.49 22.34
CA ASP A 65 6.14 13.80 22.41
C ASP A 65 5.58 14.21 21.02
N SER A 66 4.88 15.34 21.00
CA SER A 66 4.26 15.86 19.78
C SER A 66 5.29 16.19 18.69
N GLU A 67 6.51 16.62 19.04
CA GLU A 67 7.55 16.92 18.04
C GLU A 67 8.00 15.64 17.31
N LYS A 68 8.20 14.55 18.06
CA LYS A 68 8.57 13.25 17.47
C LYS A 68 7.45 12.66 16.65
N TYR A 69 6.20 12.78 17.15
CA TYR A 69 5.00 12.37 16.42
C TYR A 69 4.87 13.11 15.09
N GLU A 70 4.88 14.43 15.09
CA GLU A 70 4.79 15.26 13.90
C GLU A 70 5.93 14.98 12.90
N ARG A 71 7.13 14.74 13.40
CA ARG A 71 8.26 14.33 12.56
C ARG A 71 7.98 13.00 11.89
N LYS A 72 7.44 12.02 12.61
CA LYS A 72 7.09 10.71 12.07
C LYS A 72 5.98 10.80 11.03
N ILE A 73 4.92 11.57 11.28
CA ILE A 73 3.85 11.87 10.32
C ILE A 73 4.45 12.47 9.05
N SER A 74 5.29 13.49 9.17
CA SER A 74 5.94 14.14 8.02
C SER A 74 6.83 13.18 7.23
N ASN A 75 7.56 12.29 7.91
CA ASN A 75 8.39 11.29 7.28
C ASN A 75 7.55 10.27 6.48
N ILE A 76 6.43 9.80 7.04
CA ILE A 76 5.54 8.86 6.33
C ILE A 76 4.90 9.53 5.11
N ALA A 77 4.39 10.76 5.26
CA ALA A 77 3.85 11.53 4.15
C ALA A 77 4.89 11.73 3.03
N GLN A 78 6.14 12.06 3.36
CA GLN A 78 7.22 12.16 2.39
C GLN A 78 7.44 10.85 1.59
N VAL A 79 7.33 9.70 2.25
CA VAL A 79 7.45 8.40 1.57
C VAL A 79 6.29 8.22 0.60
N LEU A 80 5.06 8.46 1.03
CA LEU A 80 3.85 8.33 0.22
C LEU A 80 3.89 9.26 -1.01
N ASP A 81 4.21 10.54 -0.82
CA ASP A 81 4.35 11.53 -1.89
C ASP A 81 5.46 11.17 -2.89
N SER A 82 6.56 10.59 -2.39
CA SER A 82 7.66 10.15 -3.25
C SER A 82 7.34 8.87 -4.03
N MET A 83 6.51 7.98 -3.49
CA MET A 83 6.05 6.77 -4.17
C MET A 83 4.99 7.08 -5.24
N ARG A 84 4.07 8.00 -4.96
CA ARG A 84 2.93 8.35 -5.82
C ARG A 84 2.14 7.13 -6.28
N MET A 85 1.89 6.21 -5.33
CA MET A 85 1.12 5.01 -5.59
C MET A 85 -0.36 5.28 -5.35
N PRO A 86 -1.24 5.03 -6.32
CA PRO A 86 -2.66 5.33 -6.16
C PRO A 86 -3.37 4.44 -5.13
N ILE A 87 -2.77 3.33 -4.73
CA ILE A 87 -3.31 2.42 -3.72
C ILE A 87 -2.17 2.03 -2.78
N VAL A 88 -2.29 2.35 -1.49
CA VAL A 88 -1.29 2.03 -0.47
C VAL A 88 -1.97 1.44 0.76
N MET A 89 -1.63 0.21 1.11
CA MET A 89 -1.99 -0.37 2.40
C MET A 89 -0.91 -0.03 3.42
N LEU A 90 -1.25 0.74 4.42
CA LEU A 90 -0.42 0.97 5.60
C LEU A 90 -0.69 -0.09 6.67
N TYR A 91 0.32 -0.44 7.44
CA TYR A 91 0.20 -1.20 8.69
C TYR A 91 1.05 -0.56 9.77
N GLY A 92 0.56 -0.65 11.01
CA GLY A 92 1.26 -0.13 12.17
C GLY A 92 0.84 1.30 12.54
N VAL A 93 -0.38 1.70 12.16
CA VAL A 93 -1.07 2.92 12.60
C VAL A 93 -2.02 2.58 13.74
N GLU A 94 -2.12 3.44 14.73
CA GLU A 94 -2.89 3.18 15.92
C GLU A 94 -4.40 3.39 15.71
N ASN A 95 -4.77 4.55 15.22
CA ASN A 95 -6.17 4.97 15.17
C ASN A 95 -6.47 5.87 13.96
N GLU A 96 -7.74 6.23 13.79
CA GLU A 96 -8.18 7.07 12.67
C GLU A 96 -7.58 8.47 12.70
N ALA A 97 -7.31 9.04 13.88
CA ALA A 97 -6.69 10.36 13.98
C ALA A 97 -5.27 10.35 13.38
N VAL A 98 -4.49 9.32 13.69
CA VAL A 98 -3.15 9.10 13.11
C VAL A 98 -3.20 8.99 11.58
N VAL A 99 -4.19 8.25 11.04
CA VAL A 99 -4.34 8.11 9.58
C VAL A 99 -4.70 9.44 8.94
N ARG A 100 -5.62 10.19 9.54
CA ARG A 100 -6.00 11.53 9.07
C ARG A 100 -4.81 12.48 9.07
N ASP A 101 -4.01 12.51 10.15
CA ASP A 101 -2.82 13.36 10.24
C ASP A 101 -1.79 13.04 9.14
N ILE A 102 -1.65 11.75 8.78
CA ILE A 102 -0.81 11.33 7.62
C ILE A 102 -1.37 11.91 6.33
N VAL A 103 -2.66 11.68 6.06
CA VAL A 103 -3.30 12.10 4.79
C VAL A 103 -3.31 13.61 4.65
N GLU A 104 -3.62 14.35 5.70
CA GLU A 104 -3.57 15.82 5.71
C GLU A 104 -2.15 16.38 5.47
N ARG A 105 -1.11 15.60 5.78
CA ARG A 105 0.29 15.98 5.57
C ARG A 105 0.79 15.63 4.16
N CYS A 106 0.14 14.71 3.44
CA CYS A 106 0.49 14.34 2.07
C CYS A 106 0.20 15.47 1.09
N ALA A 107 1.03 15.58 0.04
CA ALA A 107 0.76 16.42 -1.11
C ALA A 107 -0.23 15.78 -2.08
N GLU A 108 -0.29 14.46 -2.11
CA GLU A 108 -1.24 13.68 -2.91
C GLU A 108 -2.60 13.61 -2.18
N ASP A 109 -3.69 13.69 -2.95
CA ASP A 109 -5.07 13.69 -2.42
C ASP A 109 -5.56 12.25 -2.20
N TYR A 110 -5.23 11.70 -1.03
CA TYR A 110 -5.67 10.36 -0.63
C TYR A 110 -7.01 10.39 0.10
N ALA A 111 -7.95 9.58 -0.36
CA ALA A 111 -9.00 9.07 0.50
C ALA A 111 -8.46 7.89 1.33
N TYR A 112 -9.09 7.56 2.46
CA TYR A 112 -8.65 6.44 3.28
C TYR A 112 -9.80 5.61 3.84
N ILE A 113 -9.49 4.36 4.16
CA ILE A 113 -10.33 3.44 4.93
C ILE A 113 -9.49 2.88 6.07
N HIS A 114 -10.01 3.04 7.29
CA HIS A 114 -9.42 2.51 8.51
C HIS A 114 -10.52 1.93 9.40
N ARG A 115 -10.15 0.96 10.23
CA ARG A 115 -11.00 0.41 11.30
C ARG A 115 -10.13 0.20 12.53
N THR A 116 -10.25 1.08 13.50
CA THR A 116 -9.58 0.93 14.79
C THR A 116 -10.06 -0.35 15.48
N GLN A 117 -9.12 -1.15 15.94
CA GLN A 117 -9.38 -2.38 16.68
C GLN A 117 -8.72 -2.31 18.05
N ASP A 118 -9.53 -2.16 19.08
CA ASP A 118 -9.10 -1.92 20.48
C ASP A 118 -8.61 -3.20 21.16
N TYR A 119 -7.66 -3.91 20.52
CA TYR A 119 -7.10 -5.13 21.08
C TYR A 119 -5.62 -5.32 20.72
N SER A 120 -4.95 -6.21 21.46
CA SER A 120 -3.54 -6.55 21.28
C SER A 120 -2.63 -5.34 21.54
N ASP A 121 -1.95 -4.85 20.52
CA ASP A 121 -1.05 -3.69 20.58
C ASP A 121 -1.65 -2.43 19.95
N GLY A 122 -2.94 -2.43 19.56
CA GLY A 122 -3.64 -1.29 18.99
C GLY A 122 -3.15 -0.87 17.60
N LEU A 123 -2.28 -1.66 16.96
CA LEU A 123 -1.74 -1.31 15.64
C LEU A 123 -2.50 -1.99 14.51
N ASP A 124 -3.05 -1.22 13.62
CA ASP A 124 -4.00 -1.62 12.59
C ASP A 124 -3.55 -1.29 11.16
N PHE A 125 -4.41 -1.64 10.22
CA PHE A 125 -4.28 -1.32 8.81
C PHE A 125 -5.06 -0.07 8.43
N ALA A 126 -4.54 0.67 7.45
CA ALA A 126 -5.27 1.70 6.73
C ALA A 126 -5.04 1.55 5.23
N LEU A 127 -6.09 1.58 4.43
CA LEU A 127 -6.00 1.65 2.98
C LEU A 127 -6.12 3.09 2.54
N LEU A 128 -5.07 3.61 1.90
CA LEU A 128 -5.06 4.91 1.25
C LEU A 128 -5.25 4.71 -0.25
N TYR A 129 -6.07 5.53 -0.90
CA TYR A 129 -6.33 5.37 -2.32
C TYR A 129 -6.73 6.68 -3.01
N TYR A 130 -6.48 6.78 -4.32
CA TYR A 130 -7.03 7.84 -5.14
C TYR A 130 -8.47 7.51 -5.53
N GLY A 131 -9.39 8.42 -5.26
CA GLY A 131 -10.81 8.21 -5.47
C GLY A 131 -11.25 8.05 -6.92
N ASP A 132 -10.40 8.42 -7.89
CA ASP A 132 -10.62 8.20 -9.33
C ASP A 132 -10.04 6.87 -9.83
N ILE A 133 -9.31 6.14 -9.00
CA ILE A 133 -8.65 4.86 -9.35
C ILE A 133 -9.33 3.67 -8.67
N PHE A 134 -9.62 3.77 -7.38
CA PHE A 134 -10.24 2.69 -6.61
C PHE A 134 -11.59 3.14 -6.04
N PHE A 135 -12.62 2.32 -6.25
CA PHE A 135 -13.98 2.57 -5.79
C PHE A 135 -14.37 1.51 -4.76
N PRO A 136 -14.24 1.80 -3.45
CA PRO A 136 -14.57 0.85 -2.40
C PRO A 136 -16.08 0.64 -2.26
N GLU A 137 -16.50 -0.60 -2.02
CA GLU A 137 -17.92 -0.98 -1.88
C GLU A 137 -18.21 -1.61 -0.52
N ARG A 138 -17.31 -2.50 -0.06
CA ARG A 138 -17.48 -3.20 1.22
C ARG A 138 -16.20 -3.25 2.02
N VAL A 139 -16.32 -3.01 3.32
CA VAL A 139 -15.19 -3.05 4.26
C VAL A 139 -15.45 -4.08 5.34
N THR A 140 -14.52 -4.99 5.53
CA THR A 140 -14.55 -6.00 6.58
C THR A 140 -13.22 -5.99 7.34
N SER A 141 -13.27 -5.98 8.66
CA SER A 141 -12.10 -6.15 9.52
C SER A 141 -12.25 -7.41 10.36
N TRP A 142 -11.17 -8.17 10.50
CA TRP A 142 -11.18 -9.41 11.24
C TRP A 142 -9.76 -9.82 11.65
N HIS A 143 -9.56 -10.14 12.95
CA HIS A 143 -8.29 -10.65 13.49
C HIS A 143 -7.01 -9.99 12.94
N LYS A 144 -6.87 -8.67 13.05
CA LYS A 144 -5.76 -7.91 12.49
C LYS A 144 -5.62 -8.07 10.96
N ALA A 145 -6.72 -8.10 10.28
CA ALA A 145 -6.80 -7.98 8.85
C ALA A 145 -7.84 -6.92 8.48
N LEU A 146 -7.59 -6.18 7.42
CA LEU A 146 -8.51 -5.26 6.79
C LEU A 146 -8.75 -5.73 5.36
N CYS A 147 -10.00 -6.03 5.01
CA CYS A 147 -10.40 -6.34 3.66
C CYS A 147 -11.28 -5.22 3.13
N VAL A 148 -10.90 -4.67 1.99
CA VAL A 148 -11.69 -3.70 1.25
C VAL A 148 -11.99 -4.28 -0.13
N GLU A 149 -13.26 -4.56 -0.37
CA GLU A 149 -13.76 -4.98 -1.68
C GLU A 149 -14.23 -3.73 -2.42
N GLY A 150 -13.98 -3.71 -3.71
CA GLY A 150 -14.31 -2.58 -4.58
C GLY A 150 -13.89 -2.86 -6.00
N SER A 151 -13.72 -1.82 -6.80
CA SER A 151 -13.32 -1.97 -8.20
C SER A 151 -12.15 -1.08 -8.60
N ILE A 152 -11.31 -1.60 -9.50
CA ILE A 152 -10.23 -0.89 -10.19
C ILE A 152 -10.52 -1.01 -11.69
N ALA A 153 -10.67 0.13 -12.38
CA ALA A 153 -10.98 0.16 -13.81
C ALA A 153 -12.18 -0.73 -14.21
N GLY A 154 -13.19 -0.81 -13.33
CA GLY A 154 -14.38 -1.64 -13.55
C GLY A 154 -14.20 -3.14 -13.25
N GLN A 155 -13.01 -3.57 -12.82
CA GLN A 155 -12.78 -4.94 -12.38
C GLN A 155 -12.90 -5.04 -10.85
N GLU A 156 -13.75 -5.93 -10.37
CA GLU A 156 -13.89 -6.21 -8.94
C GLU A 156 -12.60 -6.78 -8.36
N VAL A 157 -12.21 -6.27 -7.19
CA VAL A 157 -11.00 -6.68 -6.48
C VAL A 157 -11.21 -6.61 -4.97
N ALA A 158 -10.65 -7.57 -4.25
CA ALA A 158 -10.52 -7.52 -2.79
C ALA A 158 -9.07 -7.19 -2.41
N ILE A 159 -8.86 -6.06 -1.76
CA ILE A 159 -7.56 -5.63 -1.23
C ILE A 159 -7.52 -5.97 0.25
N ILE A 160 -6.58 -6.82 0.63
CA ILE A 160 -6.52 -7.40 1.97
C ILE A 160 -5.18 -7.06 2.62
N GLY A 161 -5.21 -6.21 3.66
CA GLY A 161 -4.10 -6.07 4.61
C GLY A 161 -4.09 -7.24 5.57
N ASN A 162 -2.96 -7.92 5.76
CA ASN A 162 -2.84 -9.08 6.63
C ASN A 162 -1.54 -9.11 7.43
N ASN A 163 -1.66 -9.22 8.76
CA ASN A 163 -0.55 -9.46 9.67
C ASN A 163 -0.43 -10.97 10.00
N ARG A 164 0.77 -11.42 10.36
CA ARG A 164 1.09 -12.81 10.73
C ARG A 164 0.14 -13.46 11.74
N SER A 165 -0.50 -12.68 12.60
CA SER A 165 -1.44 -13.18 13.61
C SER A 165 -2.77 -13.64 13.04
N SER A 166 -3.14 -13.25 11.82
CA SER A 166 -4.41 -13.59 11.21
C SER A 166 -4.33 -14.82 10.30
N SER A 167 -5.44 -15.56 10.22
CA SER A 167 -5.56 -16.70 9.31
C SER A 167 -6.20 -16.26 8.00
N ILE A 168 -5.37 -15.86 7.04
CA ILE A 168 -5.83 -15.36 5.75
C ILE A 168 -6.68 -16.39 4.99
N GLY A 169 -6.38 -17.69 5.14
CA GLY A 169 -7.18 -18.75 4.49
C GLY A 169 -8.60 -18.83 5.01
N VAL A 170 -8.82 -18.59 6.30
CA VAL A 170 -10.16 -18.50 6.89
C VAL A 170 -10.86 -17.26 6.37
N LEU A 171 -10.19 -16.13 6.34
CA LEU A 171 -10.75 -14.86 5.83
C LEU A 171 -11.20 -15.01 4.36
N ILE A 172 -10.37 -15.57 3.49
CA ILE A 172 -10.74 -15.83 2.09
C ILE A 172 -12.00 -16.71 1.98
N ASN A 173 -12.09 -17.76 2.80
CA ASN A 173 -13.23 -18.65 2.78
C ASN A 173 -14.50 -17.99 3.35
N GLU A 174 -14.40 -17.26 4.45
CA GLU A 174 -15.55 -16.58 5.08
C GLU A 174 -16.12 -15.46 4.21
N LEU A 175 -15.25 -14.71 3.52
CA LEU A 175 -15.66 -13.68 2.58
C LEU A 175 -16.20 -14.26 1.25
N GLY A 176 -16.16 -15.58 1.07
CA GLY A 176 -16.58 -16.22 -0.18
C GLY A 176 -15.65 -15.89 -1.36
N LEU A 177 -14.47 -15.37 -1.10
CA LEU A 177 -13.48 -15.05 -2.13
C LEU A 177 -12.86 -16.34 -2.65
N ARG A 178 -13.27 -16.76 -3.83
CA ARG A 178 -12.77 -17.99 -4.47
C ARG A 178 -11.75 -17.67 -5.55
N SER A 179 -10.70 -18.48 -5.63
CA SER A 179 -9.75 -18.39 -6.74
C SER A 179 -10.47 -18.59 -8.07
N GLY A 180 -10.17 -17.73 -9.03
CA GLY A 180 -10.72 -17.77 -10.39
C GLY A 180 -11.82 -16.75 -10.66
N ASP A 181 -12.74 -16.55 -9.74
CA ASP A 181 -13.87 -15.62 -9.92
C ASP A 181 -13.61 -14.25 -9.33
N SER A 182 -12.95 -14.18 -8.16
CA SER A 182 -12.63 -12.91 -7.48
C SER A 182 -11.16 -12.55 -7.65
N LYS A 183 -10.88 -11.29 -7.94
CA LYS A 183 -9.51 -10.76 -7.94
C LYS A 183 -9.12 -10.43 -6.50
N ILE A 184 -7.96 -10.92 -6.07
CA ILE A 184 -7.48 -10.81 -4.70
C ILE A 184 -6.07 -10.24 -4.70
N VAL A 185 -5.83 -9.23 -3.86
CA VAL A 185 -4.50 -8.69 -3.56
C VAL A 185 -4.29 -8.72 -2.05
N ILE A 186 -3.35 -9.50 -1.57
CA ILE A 186 -2.98 -9.61 -0.16
C ILE A 186 -1.67 -8.87 0.05
N LEU A 187 -1.66 -7.97 1.01
CA LEU A 187 -0.58 -7.05 1.33
C LEU A 187 -0.16 -7.22 2.78
N GLY A 188 1.14 -7.37 3.03
CA GLY A 188 1.68 -7.46 4.38
C GLY A 188 2.52 -8.70 4.65
N SER A 189 2.44 -9.26 5.86
CA SER A 189 3.24 -10.41 6.26
C SER A 189 2.34 -11.62 6.57
N PRO A 190 1.75 -12.25 5.56
CA PRO A 190 0.83 -13.38 5.75
C PRO A 190 1.56 -14.58 6.36
N ASN A 191 0.86 -15.31 7.23
CA ASN A 191 1.33 -16.60 7.72
C ASN A 191 1.43 -17.60 6.57
N LYS A 192 2.09 -18.74 6.84
CA LYS A 192 2.24 -19.85 5.91
C LYS A 192 0.90 -20.25 5.28
N LEU A 193 0.57 -19.64 4.17
CA LEU A 193 -0.57 -19.97 3.33
C LEU A 193 -0.07 -20.86 2.19
N ASN A 194 -0.80 -21.89 1.87
CA ASN A 194 -0.60 -22.57 0.59
C ASN A 194 -1.24 -21.71 -0.50
N PHE A 195 -0.44 -20.83 -1.11
CA PHE A 195 -0.90 -19.89 -2.13
C PHE A 195 -1.46 -20.59 -3.36
N ASP A 196 -0.89 -21.73 -3.75
CA ASP A 196 -1.32 -22.51 -4.90
C ASP A 196 -2.77 -23.00 -4.78
N LYS A 197 -3.20 -23.32 -3.55
CA LYS A 197 -4.59 -23.74 -3.27
C LYS A 197 -5.62 -22.67 -3.67
N TYR A 198 -5.21 -21.40 -3.64
CA TYR A 198 -6.07 -20.25 -3.95
C TYR A 198 -5.73 -19.63 -5.30
N GLY A 199 -4.85 -20.25 -6.09
CA GLY A 199 -4.39 -19.68 -7.35
C GLY A 199 -3.65 -18.35 -7.20
N LEU A 200 -2.98 -18.14 -6.04
CA LEU A 200 -2.29 -16.91 -5.69
C LEU A 200 -0.78 -17.06 -5.92
N SER A 201 -0.15 -15.98 -6.36
CA SER A 201 1.30 -15.90 -6.58
C SER A 201 1.93 -14.82 -5.71
N ASP A 202 3.10 -15.11 -5.15
CA ASP A 202 3.94 -14.14 -4.43
C ASP A 202 4.81 -13.38 -5.43
N HIS A 203 4.49 -12.12 -5.69
CA HIS A 203 5.20 -11.27 -6.65
C HIS A 203 6.61 -10.89 -6.23
N LEU A 204 6.95 -11.02 -4.95
CA LEU A 204 8.28 -10.70 -4.42
C LEU A 204 9.16 -11.94 -4.21
N ALA A 205 8.68 -13.14 -4.56
CA ALA A 205 9.41 -14.39 -4.37
C ALA A 205 10.77 -14.36 -5.08
N GLN A 206 10.83 -13.93 -6.34
CA GLN A 206 12.08 -13.87 -7.11
C GLN A 206 13.08 -12.90 -6.49
N ALA A 207 12.64 -11.69 -6.09
CA ALA A 207 13.49 -10.72 -5.41
C ALA A 207 14.01 -11.27 -4.07
N SER A 208 13.15 -11.95 -3.31
CA SER A 208 13.51 -12.62 -2.06
C SER A 208 14.58 -13.70 -2.27
N HIS A 209 14.44 -14.54 -3.29
CA HIS A 209 15.40 -15.58 -3.64
C HIS A 209 16.74 -14.98 -4.09
N ALA A 210 16.73 -13.82 -4.72
CA ALA A 210 17.94 -13.09 -5.11
C ALA A 210 18.62 -12.34 -3.93
N GLY A 211 18.09 -12.48 -2.71
CA GLY A 211 18.66 -11.87 -1.51
C GLY A 211 18.21 -10.44 -1.22
N TYR A 212 17.25 -9.92 -1.99
CA TYR A 212 16.64 -8.62 -1.68
C TYR A 212 15.65 -8.74 -0.52
N GLY A 213 15.48 -7.64 0.22
CA GLY A 213 14.56 -7.58 1.34
C GLY A 213 14.05 -6.18 1.59
N ASN A 214 13.02 -6.07 2.42
CA ASN A 214 12.45 -4.80 2.83
C ASN A 214 12.72 -4.46 4.30
N ARG A 215 13.39 -5.36 5.04
CA ARG A 215 13.93 -5.08 6.36
C ARG A 215 15.28 -5.77 6.57
N VAL A 216 15.99 -5.36 7.62
CA VAL A 216 17.22 -6.02 8.05
C VAL A 216 16.99 -6.71 9.39
N ARG A 217 17.37 -8.00 9.49
CA ARG A 217 17.38 -8.77 10.72
C ARG A 217 18.80 -9.30 10.97
N GLY A 218 19.40 -8.85 12.06
CA GLY A 218 20.83 -9.04 12.25
C GLY A 218 21.60 -8.31 11.15
N ASN A 219 22.39 -9.03 10.35
CA ASN A 219 23.16 -8.47 9.23
C ASN A 219 22.63 -8.91 7.85
N ARG A 220 21.36 -9.35 7.77
CA ARG A 220 20.79 -9.89 6.54
C ARG A 220 19.53 -9.15 6.16
N TRP A 221 19.42 -8.84 4.89
CA TRP A 221 18.15 -8.40 4.30
C TRP A 221 17.17 -9.56 4.28
N GLU A 222 15.92 -9.28 4.62
CA GLU A 222 14.82 -10.23 4.66
C GLU A 222 13.61 -9.60 3.97
N MET A 223 13.02 -10.32 3.01
CA MET A 223 11.73 -9.95 2.44
C MET A 223 10.64 -10.37 3.43
N TYR A 224 10.31 -9.47 4.33
CA TYR A 224 9.35 -9.73 5.41
C TYR A 224 7.92 -9.52 4.95
N ASP A 225 7.68 -8.40 4.30
CA ASP A 225 6.38 -8.06 3.75
C ASP A 225 6.27 -8.56 2.32
N ARG A 226 5.07 -8.95 1.92
CA ARG A 226 4.78 -9.59 0.64
C ARG A 226 3.61 -8.91 -0.04
N ILE A 227 3.54 -9.06 -1.37
CA ILE A 227 2.39 -8.77 -2.17
C ILE A 227 2.03 -10.04 -2.94
N ILE A 228 0.84 -10.56 -2.67
CA ILE A 228 0.38 -11.85 -3.16
C ILE A 228 -0.96 -11.64 -3.84
N SER A 229 -1.10 -12.11 -5.07
CA SER A 229 -2.35 -11.94 -5.80
C SER A 229 -2.59 -13.04 -6.84
N ASN A 230 -3.81 -13.10 -7.36
CA ASN A 230 -4.18 -13.84 -8.57
C ASN A 230 -4.29 -12.94 -9.81
N LEU A 231 -3.76 -11.72 -9.75
CA LEU A 231 -3.71 -10.81 -10.89
C LEU A 231 -2.56 -11.23 -11.82
N CYS A 232 -2.90 -11.52 -13.07
CA CYS A 232 -1.94 -12.08 -14.05
C CYS A 232 -1.06 -11.02 -14.71
N ASN A 233 -1.50 -9.76 -14.72
CA ASN A 233 -0.87 -8.69 -15.49
C ASN A 233 -0.05 -7.77 -14.58
N THR A 234 1.04 -8.27 -14.03
CA THR A 234 1.98 -7.45 -13.26
C THR A 234 3.19 -7.11 -14.12
N THR A 235 3.47 -5.83 -14.35
CA THR A 235 4.59 -5.36 -15.16
C THR A 235 5.87 -5.14 -14.38
N SER A 236 5.76 -4.79 -13.11
CA SER A 236 6.90 -4.50 -12.24
C SER A 236 6.54 -4.71 -10.78
N CYS A 237 7.47 -5.22 -10.01
CA CYS A 237 7.33 -5.37 -8.56
C CYS A 237 8.69 -5.17 -7.88
N GLY A 238 8.69 -4.81 -6.61
CA GLY A 238 9.95 -4.68 -5.87
C GLY A 238 9.81 -3.99 -4.52
N VAL A 239 10.98 -3.62 -4.00
CA VAL A 239 11.14 -2.82 -2.80
C VAL A 239 11.40 -1.38 -3.20
N TYR A 240 10.65 -0.45 -2.62
CA TYR A 240 10.86 0.97 -2.84
C TYR A 240 12.05 1.47 -2.05
N ILE A 241 13.16 1.74 -2.73
CA ILE A 241 14.41 2.14 -2.12
C ILE A 241 14.81 3.54 -2.61
N LYS A 242 15.06 4.44 -1.66
CA LYS A 242 15.69 5.74 -1.89
C LYS A 242 16.84 5.90 -0.90
N HIS A 243 17.90 6.61 -1.30
CA HIS A 243 19.08 6.81 -0.44
C HIS A 243 18.73 7.43 0.92
N TRP A 244 17.74 8.34 0.96
CA TRP A 244 17.31 9.00 2.19
C TRP A 244 16.47 8.11 3.13
N LEU A 245 15.96 6.95 2.63
CA LEU A 245 15.32 5.91 3.45
C LEU A 245 16.33 5.01 4.17
N LEU A 246 17.61 5.08 3.79
CA LEU A 246 18.66 4.25 4.36
C LEU A 246 19.54 5.03 5.31
N SER A 247 19.99 4.38 6.36
CA SER A 247 21.04 4.85 7.26
C SER A 247 22.42 4.78 6.59
N ASP A 248 23.44 5.32 7.24
CA ASP A 248 24.83 5.22 6.77
C ASP A 248 25.34 3.78 6.70
N THR A 249 24.70 2.86 7.42
CA THR A 249 24.99 1.42 7.38
C THR A 249 24.16 0.69 6.32
N HIS A 250 23.49 1.42 5.43
CA HIS A 250 22.63 0.89 4.38
C HIS A 250 21.48 -0.02 4.88
N THR A 251 20.95 0.27 6.07
CA THR A 251 19.75 -0.38 6.62
C THR A 251 18.59 0.61 6.60
N PRO A 252 17.31 0.17 6.70
CA PRO A 252 16.19 1.09 6.80
C PRO A 252 16.40 2.07 7.95
N LYS A 253 16.21 3.36 7.69
CA LYS A 253 16.36 4.43 8.68
C LYS A 253 15.15 4.44 9.60
N SER A 254 15.25 3.79 10.73
CA SER A 254 14.16 3.59 11.68
C SER A 254 13.85 4.81 12.52
N THR A 255 12.68 4.83 13.15
CA THR A 255 12.29 5.88 14.11
C THR A 255 13.09 5.80 15.39
N PHE A 256 13.39 4.56 15.83
CA PHE A 256 14.20 4.27 16.99
C PHE A 256 15.27 3.23 16.67
N GLU A 257 16.50 3.49 17.11
CA GLU A 257 17.61 2.53 17.02
C GLU A 257 18.05 2.13 18.43
N LYS A 258 17.95 0.84 18.74
CA LYS A 258 18.30 0.32 20.08
C LYS A 258 17.62 1.09 21.23
N GLY A 259 16.38 1.49 21.03
CA GLY A 259 15.56 2.23 22.01
C GLY A 259 15.87 3.73 22.10
N LYS A 260 16.75 4.27 21.26
CA LYS A 260 17.01 5.71 21.17
C LYS A 260 16.34 6.29 19.94
N TYR A 261 15.72 7.44 20.09
CA TYR A 261 15.10 8.16 18.99
C TYR A 261 16.15 8.56 17.93
N SER A 262 15.94 8.17 16.70
CA SER A 262 16.79 8.45 15.53
C SER A 262 16.10 9.32 14.49
N GLY A 263 14.77 9.53 14.63
CA GLY A 263 14.01 10.42 13.76
C GLY A 263 13.87 9.95 12.33
N GLY A 264 13.99 8.63 12.09
CA GLY A 264 13.85 8.04 10.77
C GLY A 264 12.40 7.67 10.42
N TYR A 265 12.26 6.82 9.42
CA TYR A 265 10.99 6.49 8.76
C TYR A 265 10.34 5.24 9.34
N SER A 266 10.95 4.08 9.13
CA SER A 266 10.46 2.77 9.57
C SER A 266 11.61 1.74 9.58
N ASN A 267 11.44 0.64 10.31
CA ASN A 267 12.29 -0.54 10.21
C ASN A 267 12.07 -1.31 8.89
N PHE A 268 11.09 -0.90 8.10
CA PHE A 268 10.70 -1.54 6.86
C PHE A 268 10.74 -0.54 5.71
N LEU A 269 11.15 -1.01 4.54
CA LEU A 269 10.97 -0.28 3.28
C LEU A 269 9.63 -0.68 2.65
N PRO A 270 8.94 0.23 1.94
CA PRO A 270 7.74 -0.13 1.21
C PRO A 270 7.99 -1.16 0.13
N VAL A 271 7.00 -1.99 -0.15
CA VAL A 271 6.99 -2.91 -1.29
C VAL A 271 5.86 -2.55 -2.24
N TYR A 272 6.03 -2.83 -3.53
CA TYR A 272 5.05 -2.42 -4.55
C TYR A 272 4.96 -3.40 -5.70
N ILE A 273 3.82 -3.32 -6.41
CA ILE A 273 3.59 -3.89 -7.73
C ILE A 273 2.92 -2.86 -8.64
N TYR A 274 3.11 -3.00 -9.93
CA TYR A 274 2.31 -2.33 -10.95
C TYR A 274 1.45 -3.34 -11.69
N LEU A 275 0.17 -3.05 -11.78
CA LEU A 275 -0.84 -3.82 -12.47
C LEU A 275 -1.07 -3.20 -13.85
N ASP A 276 -1.07 -4.00 -14.92
CA ASP A 276 -1.56 -3.54 -16.23
C ASP A 276 -3.08 -3.51 -16.22
N ASN A 277 -3.61 -2.43 -16.76
CA ASN A 277 -5.03 -2.19 -16.93
C ASN A 277 -5.51 -2.63 -18.31
#